data_54ff52f9d065cf89e5b08a32bd6778c8
#
_entry.id   54ff52f9d065cf89e5b08a32bd6778c8
#
_cell.length_a   1.000
_cell.length_b   1.000
_cell.length_c   1.000
_cell.angle_alpha   90.00
_cell.angle_beta   90.00
_cell.angle_gamma   90.00
#
_symmetry.space_group_name_H-M   'P 1'
#
loop_
_entity.id
_entity.type
_entity.pdbx_description
1 polymer ?
#
loop_
_entity_poly.entity_id
_entity_poly.type
_entity_poly.pdbx_seq_one_letter_code
_entity_poly.pdbx_strand_id
1 'polypeptide(L)'
;MYGYNGEDPGGGQVLQPSLADAIRAFTSGTIGPEDFHAVFTSCKVFCPRGERPGFLALHDTPQPVIPMFSSLAELRHYSGEQSRFFTVTGAEVLDLLPGGYGIVLDIEGEHRVVFDAQAIEQMIDYTMRRMYG
;
A
#
# COMPACT_ATOMS: atom_id res chain seq x y z
N MET A 1 -23.25 -18.66 2.93
CA MET A 1 -22.82 -18.02 3.03
C MET A 1 -22.30 -17.69 3.18
N TYR A 2 -22.12 -18.09 3.21
CA TYR A 2 -21.51 -17.29 3.40
C TYR A 2 -21.10 -16.81 3.47
N GLY A 3 -21.19 -17.21 3.50
CA GLY A 3 -20.76 -16.31 3.43
C GLY A 3 -20.41 -16.00 3.65
N TYR A 4 -20.38 -16.14 3.54
CA TYR A 4 -20.01 -15.36 3.66
C TYR A 4 -20.05 -15.08 3.90
N ASN A 5 -20.19 -15.34 3.95
CA ASN A 5 -20.21 -14.66 4.24
C ASN A 5 -20.30 -14.36 4.63
N GLY A 6 -20.46 -14.49 4.95
CA GLY A 6 -20.46 -13.84 5.31
C GLY A 6 -20.63 -13.59 5.87
N GLU A 7 -20.65 -13.50 6.07
CA GLU A 7 -20.67 -12.89 6.62
C GLU A 7 -20.85 -12.48 7.28
N ASP A 8 -20.94 -12.51 7.78
CA ASP A 8 -21.02 -11.88 8.40
C ASP A 8 -21.56 -11.42 8.59
N PRO A 9 -21.67 -11.26 8.93
CA PRO A 9 -22.29 -10.56 9.08
C PRO A 9 -22.53 -9.91 9.43
N GLY A 10 -22.29 -10.14 9.20
CA GLY A 10 -22.01 -9.17 9.61
C GLY A 10 -22.43 -8.45 10.53
N GLY A 11 -23.17 -8.75 10.82
CA GLY A 11 -23.89 -7.93 11.67
C GLY A 11 -23.05 -6.96 12.39
N GLY A 12 -23.46 -5.84 12.56
CA GLY A 12 -22.83 -4.85 13.37
C GLY A 12 -21.34 -4.65 13.16
N GLN A 13 -20.82 -5.30 12.17
CA GLN A 13 -19.39 -5.14 11.90
C GLN A 13 -19.11 -3.80 11.29
N VAL A 14 -18.17 -3.11 11.91
CA VAL A 14 -17.59 -1.96 11.27
C VAL A 14 -16.55 -2.52 10.32
N LEU A 15 -16.83 -2.44 9.05
CA LEU A 15 -15.89 -2.89 8.05
C LEU A 15 -14.72 -1.92 8.00
N GLN A 16 -13.52 -2.45 8.08
CA GLN A 16 -12.36 -1.63 7.87
C GLN A 16 -12.30 -1.21 6.40
N PRO A 17 -12.01 0.05 6.11
CA PRO A 17 -11.86 0.46 4.71
C PRO A 17 -10.73 -0.31 4.06
N SER A 18 -10.93 -0.67 2.82
CA SER A 18 -9.87 -1.29 2.04
C SER A 18 -8.82 -0.26 1.67
N LEU A 19 -7.63 -0.74 1.33
CA LEU A 19 -6.59 0.19 0.87
C LEU A 19 -7.03 0.90 -0.42
N ALA A 20 -7.74 0.21 -1.31
CA ALA A 20 -8.26 0.84 -2.53
C ALA A 20 -9.21 1.99 -2.19
N ASP A 21 -10.10 1.78 -1.20
CA ASP A 21 -11.01 2.83 -0.76
C ASP A 21 -10.23 4.01 -0.16
N ALA A 22 -9.21 3.72 0.63
CA ALA A 22 -8.38 4.77 1.23
C ALA A 22 -7.63 5.57 0.17
N ILE A 23 -7.13 4.91 -0.87
CA ILE A 23 -6.46 5.61 -1.98
C ILE A 23 -7.43 6.57 -2.65
N ARG A 24 -8.65 6.11 -2.95
CA ARG A 24 -9.66 6.99 -3.55
C ARG A 24 -10.00 8.16 -2.65
N ALA A 25 -10.20 7.91 -1.37
CA ALA A 25 -10.55 8.96 -0.43
C ALA A 25 -9.42 9.97 -0.25
N PHE A 26 -8.19 9.49 -0.22
CA PHE A 26 -7.03 10.36 -0.05
C PHE A 26 -6.80 11.22 -1.29
N THR A 27 -6.90 10.63 -2.48
CA THR A 27 -6.68 11.37 -3.72
C THR A 27 -7.80 12.35 -4.02
N SER A 28 -9.00 12.11 -3.50
CA SER A 28 -10.13 13.04 -3.65
C SER A 28 -10.16 14.09 -2.52
N GLY A 29 -9.25 14.00 -1.55
CA GLY A 29 -9.21 14.95 -0.45
C GLY A 29 -10.21 14.69 0.66
N THR A 30 -10.84 13.53 0.66
CA THR A 30 -11.85 13.18 1.67
C THR A 30 -11.23 12.81 3.00
N ILE A 31 -10.03 12.20 2.98
CA ILE A 31 -9.30 11.89 4.21
C ILE A 31 -7.91 12.52 4.12
N GLY A 32 -7.32 12.76 5.29
CA GLY A 32 -5.99 13.34 5.38
C GLY A 32 -4.90 12.27 5.47
N PRO A 33 -3.63 12.72 5.55
CA PRO A 33 -2.50 11.78 5.57
C PRO A 33 -2.51 10.83 6.75
N GLU A 34 -2.96 11.28 7.92
CA GLU A 34 -2.96 10.43 9.12
C GLU A 34 -3.96 9.30 8.99
N ASP A 35 -5.14 9.59 8.45
CA ASP A 35 -6.15 8.56 8.23
C ASP A 35 -5.68 7.56 7.18
N PHE A 36 -5.07 8.06 6.11
CA PHE A 36 -4.51 7.19 5.08
C PHE A 36 -3.42 6.29 5.67
N HIS A 37 -2.54 6.86 6.47
CA HIS A 37 -1.46 6.13 7.13
C HIS A 37 -2.00 4.97 7.96
N ALA A 38 -3.06 5.21 8.73
CA ALA A 38 -3.66 4.18 9.58
C ALA A 38 -4.17 3.00 8.75
N VAL A 39 -4.82 3.28 7.62
CA VAL A 39 -5.30 2.20 6.75
C VAL A 39 -4.14 1.48 6.07
N PHE A 40 -3.18 2.24 5.55
CA PHE A 40 -2.04 1.68 4.84
C PHE A 40 -1.26 0.70 5.73
N THR A 41 -0.98 1.08 6.96
CA THR A 41 -0.16 0.24 7.85
C THR A 41 -0.85 -1.07 8.22
N SER A 42 -2.18 -1.09 8.21
CA SER A 42 -2.92 -2.29 8.61
C SER A 42 -3.38 -3.16 7.45
N CYS A 43 -3.20 -2.71 6.21
CA CYS A 43 -3.65 -3.46 5.05
C CYS A 43 -2.50 -4.17 4.37
N LYS A 44 -2.83 -5.26 3.67
CA LYS A 44 -1.86 -5.93 2.81
C LYS A 44 -1.64 -5.12 1.56
N VAL A 45 -0.40 -5.09 1.11
CA VAL A 45 -0.05 -4.56 -0.21
C VAL A 45 0.55 -5.70 -1.04
N PHE A 46 0.32 -5.64 -2.33
CA PHE A 46 0.78 -6.64 -3.28
C PHE A 46 2.00 -6.08 -3.99
N CYS A 47 3.10 -6.81 -3.90
CA CYS A 47 4.39 -6.34 -4.41
C CYS A 47 4.86 -7.25 -5.53
N PRO A 48 5.12 -6.72 -6.73
CA PRO A 48 5.63 -7.56 -7.81
C PRO A 48 7.05 -8.02 -7.49
N ARG A 49 7.36 -9.23 -7.93
CA ARG A 49 8.69 -9.79 -7.76
C ARG A 49 9.51 -9.56 -9.00
N GLY A 50 10.74 -9.10 -8.78
CA GLY A 50 11.72 -9.06 -9.85
C GLY A 50 12.57 -10.31 -9.85
N GLU A 51 13.69 -10.26 -10.54
CA GLU A 51 14.62 -11.37 -10.58
C GLU A 51 15.40 -11.54 -9.28
N ARG A 52 15.55 -10.44 -8.53
CA ARG A 52 16.28 -10.45 -7.27
C ARG A 52 15.29 -10.53 -6.11
N PRO A 53 15.71 -11.07 -4.96
CA PRO A 53 14.88 -11.03 -3.76
C PRO A 53 14.58 -9.60 -3.35
N GLY A 54 13.46 -9.44 -2.64
CA GLY A 54 13.06 -8.15 -2.12
C GLY A 54 12.16 -7.39 -3.07
N PHE A 55 12.05 -6.08 -2.82
CA PHE A 55 11.17 -5.23 -3.61
C PHE A 55 11.75 -4.97 -4.99
N LEU A 56 10.87 -4.99 -5.99
CA LEU A 56 11.21 -4.50 -7.32
C LEU A 56 11.25 -2.97 -7.27
N ALA A 57 12.32 -2.38 -7.77
CA ALA A 57 12.46 -0.93 -7.78
C ALA A 57 12.54 -0.41 -9.21
N LEU A 58 11.94 0.75 -9.44
CA LEU A 58 11.98 1.45 -10.73
C LEU A 58 13.00 2.58 -10.61
N HIS A 59 13.95 2.59 -11.53
CA HIS A 59 15.09 3.54 -11.49
C HIS A 59 15.07 4.57 -12.60
N ASP A 60 14.01 4.59 -13.42
CA ASP A 60 13.90 5.53 -14.52
C ASP A 60 13.24 6.85 -14.10
N THR A 61 13.20 7.10 -12.82
CA THR A 61 12.67 8.34 -12.25
C THR A 61 13.80 9.06 -11.53
N PRO A 62 13.65 10.36 -11.21
CA PRO A 62 14.71 11.09 -10.49
C PRO A 62 15.09 10.45 -9.16
N GLN A 63 14.11 9.85 -8.47
CA GLN A 63 14.36 9.06 -7.27
C GLN A 63 13.76 7.68 -7.50
N PRO A 64 14.45 6.61 -7.05
CA PRO A 64 13.89 5.27 -7.25
C PRO A 64 12.61 5.10 -6.45
N VAL A 65 11.64 4.44 -7.05
CA VAL A 65 10.36 4.14 -6.40
C VAL A 65 10.07 2.65 -6.51
N ILE A 66 9.33 2.16 -5.54
CA ILE A 66 8.91 0.76 -5.49
C ILE A 66 7.41 0.70 -5.75
N PRO A 67 6.99 0.04 -6.84
CA PRO A 67 5.58 -0.09 -7.13
C PRO A 67 4.92 -1.10 -6.20
N MET A 68 3.75 -0.76 -5.70
CA MET A 68 2.93 -1.63 -4.85
C MET A 68 1.49 -1.46 -5.26
N PHE A 69 0.67 -2.44 -4.90
CA PHE A 69 -0.70 -2.47 -5.41
C PHE A 69 -1.66 -2.82 -4.29
N SER A 70 -2.83 -2.18 -4.34
CA SER A 70 -3.88 -2.36 -3.35
C SER A 70 -4.62 -3.67 -3.50
N SER A 71 -4.51 -4.32 -4.66
CA SER A 71 -5.18 -5.58 -4.92
C SER A 71 -4.39 -6.38 -5.94
N LEU A 72 -4.69 -7.68 -5.99
CA LEU A 72 -4.09 -8.56 -6.99
C LEU A 72 -4.49 -8.13 -8.40
N ALA A 73 -5.72 -7.66 -8.57
CA ALA A 73 -6.17 -7.19 -9.87
C ALA A 73 -5.33 -6.01 -10.36
N GLU A 74 -5.03 -5.06 -9.48
CA GLU A 74 -4.21 -3.92 -9.86
C GLU A 74 -2.77 -4.35 -10.20
N LEU A 75 -2.23 -5.29 -9.44
CA LEU A 75 -0.91 -5.82 -9.73
C LEU A 75 -0.87 -6.47 -11.11
N ARG A 76 -1.86 -7.30 -11.40
CA ARG A 76 -1.92 -8.01 -12.68
C ARG A 76 -2.16 -7.06 -13.86
N HIS A 77 -2.91 -6.00 -13.61
CA HIS A 77 -3.10 -4.97 -14.64
C HIS A 77 -1.75 -4.36 -15.04
N TYR A 78 -0.86 -4.17 -14.07
CA TYR A 78 0.47 -3.60 -14.31
C TYR A 78 1.45 -4.61 -14.88
N SER A 79 1.54 -5.80 -14.28
CA SER A 79 2.62 -6.74 -14.58
C SER A 79 2.18 -7.97 -15.36
N GLY A 80 0.87 -8.14 -15.61
CA GLY A 80 0.35 -9.28 -16.36
C GLY A 80 -0.14 -10.40 -15.47
N GLU A 81 -0.92 -11.31 -16.08
CA GLU A 81 -1.63 -12.36 -15.37
C GLU A 81 -0.70 -13.40 -14.74
N GLN A 82 0.47 -13.57 -15.32
CA GLN A 82 1.42 -14.60 -14.89
C GLN A 82 2.48 -14.06 -13.94
N SER A 83 2.37 -12.82 -13.51
CA SER A 83 3.41 -12.22 -12.69
C SER A 83 3.47 -12.83 -11.31
N ARG A 84 4.70 -12.98 -10.82
CA ARG A 84 4.92 -13.41 -9.44
C ARG A 84 4.85 -12.19 -8.53
N PHE A 85 4.42 -12.43 -7.30
CA PHE A 85 4.27 -11.36 -6.33
C PHE A 85 4.42 -11.92 -4.92
N PHE A 86 4.53 -11.01 -3.96
CA PHE A 86 4.42 -11.36 -2.55
C PHE A 86 3.58 -10.29 -1.87
N THR A 87 3.10 -10.59 -0.66
CA THR A 87 2.28 -9.63 0.10
C THR A 87 2.94 -9.34 1.44
N VAL A 88 2.85 -8.09 1.85
CA VAL A 88 3.26 -7.64 3.18
C VAL A 88 2.24 -6.61 3.63
N THR A 89 2.22 -6.29 4.92
CA THR A 89 1.41 -5.16 5.39
C THR A 89 2.15 -3.86 5.12
N GLY A 90 1.41 -2.75 5.10
CA GLY A 90 2.05 -1.44 4.99
C GLY A 90 3.04 -1.19 6.10
N ALA A 91 2.74 -1.66 7.32
CA ALA A 91 3.68 -1.53 8.44
C ALA A 91 4.99 -2.24 8.13
N GLU A 92 4.91 -3.44 7.57
CA GLU A 92 6.10 -4.19 7.18
C GLU A 92 6.88 -3.50 6.06
N VAL A 93 6.15 -2.85 5.13
CA VAL A 93 6.80 -2.07 4.09
C VAL A 93 7.67 -0.98 4.70
N LEU A 94 7.11 -0.21 5.63
CA LEU A 94 7.87 0.88 6.27
C LEU A 94 9.10 0.36 7.02
N ASP A 95 9.01 -0.85 7.54
CA ASP A 95 10.09 -1.49 8.27
C ASP A 95 11.20 -2.00 7.36
N LEU A 96 10.84 -2.47 6.16
CA LEU A 96 11.75 -3.15 5.26
C LEU A 96 12.28 -2.27 4.14
N LEU A 97 11.68 -1.10 3.92
CA LEU A 97 12.01 -0.26 2.78
C LEU A 97 13.41 0.32 2.93
N PRO A 98 14.26 0.20 1.90
CA PRO A 98 15.58 0.82 1.96
C PRO A 98 15.47 2.35 1.98
N GLY A 99 16.41 3.00 2.66
CA GLY A 99 16.45 4.45 2.69
C GLY A 99 16.64 5.04 1.30
N GLY A 100 16.01 6.17 1.06
CA GLY A 100 16.14 6.86 -0.22
C GLY A 100 15.14 6.41 -1.28
N TYR A 101 14.28 5.42 -0.98
CA TYR A 101 13.30 4.92 -1.93
C TYR A 101 11.92 5.46 -1.59
N GLY A 102 11.17 5.80 -2.65
CA GLY A 102 9.76 6.14 -2.51
C GLY A 102 8.88 4.94 -2.83
N ILE A 103 7.57 5.13 -2.71
CA ILE A 103 6.56 4.13 -3.03
C ILE A 103 5.57 4.74 -4.00
N VAL A 104 5.14 3.96 -5.00
CA VAL A 104 4.00 4.35 -5.82
C VAL A 104 2.94 3.25 -5.70
N LEU A 105 1.74 3.65 -5.27
CA LEU A 105 0.61 2.74 -5.11
C LEU A 105 -0.29 2.84 -6.33
N ASP A 106 -0.60 1.68 -6.92
CA ASP A 106 -1.54 1.54 -8.05
C ASP A 106 -1.17 2.43 -9.23
N ILE A 107 0.07 2.28 -9.69
CA ILE A 107 0.66 3.15 -10.71
C ILE A 107 -0.14 3.18 -12.02
N GLU A 108 -0.77 2.06 -12.39
CA GLU A 108 -1.60 1.97 -13.59
C GLU A 108 -3.07 2.12 -13.30
N GLY A 109 -3.42 2.37 -12.05
CA GLY A 109 -4.81 2.50 -11.64
C GLY A 109 -5.38 3.87 -11.93
N GLU A 110 -6.68 3.97 -11.75
CA GLU A 110 -7.40 5.22 -11.90
C GLU A 110 -6.96 6.24 -10.85
N HIS A 111 -6.66 5.75 -9.67
CA HIS A 111 -6.19 6.58 -8.54
C HIS A 111 -4.84 6.04 -8.11
N ARG A 112 -3.83 6.88 -8.15
CA ARG A 112 -2.51 6.46 -7.71
C ARG A 112 -1.98 7.45 -6.68
N VAL A 113 -1.14 6.94 -5.78
CA VAL A 113 -0.54 7.74 -4.72
C VAL A 113 0.97 7.52 -4.78
N VAL A 114 1.72 8.62 -4.72
CA VAL A 114 3.17 8.57 -4.71
C VAL A 114 3.66 9.16 -3.39
N PHE A 115 4.52 8.41 -2.71
CA PHE A 115 5.23 8.91 -1.54
C PHE A 115 6.71 8.91 -1.86
N ASP A 116 7.32 10.10 -1.89
CA ASP A 116 8.76 10.17 -2.09
C ASP A 116 9.49 9.74 -0.80
N ALA A 117 10.83 9.67 -0.88
CA ALA A 117 11.62 9.19 0.25
C ALA A 117 11.40 10.03 1.51
N GLN A 118 11.22 11.35 1.35
CA GLN A 118 10.99 12.23 2.49
C GLN A 118 9.64 11.94 3.14
N ALA A 119 8.60 11.73 2.33
CA ALA A 119 7.28 11.38 2.85
C ALA A 119 7.33 10.05 3.60
N ILE A 120 8.10 9.09 3.09
CA ILE A 120 8.28 7.79 3.76
C ILE A 120 8.93 7.99 5.13
N GLU A 121 9.96 8.83 5.22
CA GLU A 121 10.61 9.11 6.50
C GLU A 121 9.62 9.72 7.49
N GLN A 122 8.75 10.62 7.02
CA GLN A 122 7.74 11.22 7.88
C GLN A 122 6.74 10.17 8.38
N MET A 123 6.38 9.22 7.54
CA MET A 123 5.48 8.13 7.93
C MET A 123 6.13 7.24 9.00
N ILE A 124 7.41 6.95 8.84
CA ILE A 124 8.15 6.16 9.82
C ILE A 124 8.22 6.90 11.15
N ASP A 125 8.55 8.19 11.12
CA ASP A 125 8.60 9.01 12.33
C ASP A 125 7.25 9.05 13.03
N TYR A 126 6.19 9.19 12.29
CA TYR A 126 4.84 9.21 12.84
C TYR A 126 4.51 7.89 13.55
N THR A 127 4.86 6.78 12.91
CA THR A 127 4.66 5.44 13.49
C THR A 127 5.44 5.30 14.79
N MET A 128 6.70 5.73 14.80
CA MET A 128 7.54 5.63 15.98
C MET A 128 6.99 6.45 17.12
N ARG A 129 6.51 7.64 16.85
CA ARG A 129 5.93 8.48 17.91
C ARG A 129 4.68 7.86 18.51
N ARG A 130 3.85 7.23 17.67
CA ARG A 130 2.65 6.58 18.18
C ARG A 130 2.97 5.37 19.04
N MET A 131 4.06 4.68 18.73
CA MET A 131 4.46 3.48 19.49
C MET A 131 5.21 3.83 20.78
N TYR A 132 6.00 4.88 20.77
CA TYR A 132 6.94 5.11 21.87
C TYR A 132 6.77 6.47 22.54
N GLY A 133 5.81 7.20 22.13
CA GLY A 133 5.70 8.44 22.77
C GLY A 133 4.85 9.45 22.30
#